data_8fcc15706df73b7436657f09610ad21f
#
_entry.id   8fcc15706df73b7436657f09610ad21f
#
_cell.length_a   1.000
_cell.length_b   1.000
_cell.length_c   1.000
_cell.angle_alpha   90.00
_cell.angle_beta   90.00
_cell.angle_gamma   90.00
#
_symmetry.space_group_name_H-M   'P 1'
#
loop_
_entity.id
_entity.type
_entity.pdbx_description
1 polymer ?
#
loop_
_entity_poly.entity_id
_entity_poly.type
_entity_poly.pdbx_seq_one_letter_code
_entity_poly.pdbx_strand_id
1 'polypeptide(L)'
;HYSSRRQRQMCIRDRSLLRETACNQMKSFIQEIPNGIYESSAWIDSDGVINEPLEIKLAITKKDEELEFDFSGSSKPCKGPMNSVLATTLSSVYLAMRHIFPEVPINGGAFIPLKVKRPFNTFLDAHYPRPVSGCAAEVSQRIAEAVFIALVEVLPSRVTAAPAGTSGNFALGGFNEDTNSDFVMYQLSGGGYGGNSDHDGLANGCSTIGISKAPPVEIMEQKFPVLYHHYALHDGSGGAGKQRGGFGLDYKLEILCENAQASFVMDHGRYGPQGAMGGLDGEVNVVNVQQSNKVYTPIHLSKEQDIQLTKGDTVHVKTPGGGGYG
;
A
#
# COMPACT_ATOMS: atom_id res chain seq x y z
N HIS A 1 -14.12 -9.41 48.18
CA HIS A 1 -12.68 -9.32 47.81
C HIS A 1 -12.04 -10.63 47.30
N TYR A 2 -12.51 -11.82 47.71
CA TYR A 2 -11.96 -13.10 47.26
C TYR A 2 -12.40 -13.50 45.84
N SER A 3 -13.64 -13.20 45.46
CA SER A 3 -14.16 -13.48 44.11
C SER A 3 -13.47 -12.63 43.02
N SER A 4 -13.16 -11.38 43.31
CA SER A 4 -12.51 -10.47 42.36
C SER A 4 -11.04 -10.84 42.09
N ARG A 5 -10.33 -11.40 43.07
CA ARG A 5 -8.97 -11.92 42.88
C ARG A 5 -8.93 -13.16 42.00
N ARG A 6 -9.83 -14.13 42.23
CA ARG A 6 -9.97 -15.34 41.41
C ARG A 6 -10.34 -15.00 39.99
N GLN A 7 -11.27 -14.08 39.79
CA GLN A 7 -11.69 -13.63 38.46
C GLN A 7 -10.56 -12.92 37.69
N ARG A 8 -9.74 -12.07 38.35
CA ARG A 8 -8.56 -11.46 37.76
C ARG A 8 -7.48 -12.49 37.38
N GLN A 9 -7.22 -13.48 38.23
CA GLN A 9 -6.26 -14.55 37.92
C GLN A 9 -6.72 -15.41 36.76
N MET A 10 -8.02 -15.69 36.64
CA MET A 10 -8.61 -16.41 35.52
C MET A 10 -8.44 -15.64 34.24
N CYS A 11 -8.77 -14.34 34.23
CA CYS A 11 -8.59 -13.47 33.04
C CYS A 11 -7.12 -13.34 32.60
N ILE A 12 -6.17 -13.27 33.53
CA ILE A 12 -4.73 -13.24 33.21
C ILE A 12 -4.29 -14.56 32.58
N ARG A 13 -4.71 -15.68 33.13
CA ARG A 13 -4.42 -17.01 32.58
C ARG A 13 -5.01 -17.19 31.19
N ASP A 14 -6.25 -16.78 30.99
CA ASP A 14 -6.94 -16.90 29.69
C ASP A 14 -6.26 -16.03 28.62
N ARG A 15 -5.84 -14.82 28.96
CA ARG A 15 -5.07 -13.95 28.05
C ARG A 15 -3.72 -14.56 27.69
N SER A 16 -3.02 -15.15 28.65
CA SER A 16 -1.74 -15.82 28.40
C SER A 16 -1.94 -17.02 27.47
N LEU A 17 -2.99 -17.82 27.72
CA LEU A 17 -3.33 -18.97 26.90
C LEU A 17 -3.71 -18.57 25.47
N LEU A 18 -4.51 -17.51 25.28
CA LEU A 18 -4.84 -16.99 23.95
C LEU A 18 -3.59 -16.53 23.17
N ARG A 19 -2.64 -15.89 23.85
CA ARG A 19 -1.37 -15.50 23.22
C ARG A 19 -0.51 -16.70 22.85
N GLU A 20 -0.42 -17.68 23.74
CA GLU A 20 0.31 -18.92 23.52
C GLU A 20 -0.29 -19.71 22.34
N THR A 21 -1.61 -19.83 22.29
CA THR A 21 -2.33 -20.49 21.19
C THR A 21 -2.02 -19.82 19.85
N ALA A 22 -2.11 -18.49 19.77
CA ALA A 22 -1.81 -17.77 18.53
C ALA A 22 -0.32 -17.91 18.13
N CYS A 23 0.60 -17.91 19.11
CA CYS A 23 2.02 -18.12 18.85
C CYS A 23 2.28 -19.53 18.29
N ASN A 24 1.72 -20.57 18.91
CA ASN A 24 1.91 -21.95 18.46
C ASN A 24 1.29 -22.19 17.09
N GLN A 25 0.14 -21.58 16.80
CA GLN A 25 -0.49 -21.67 15.50
C GLN A 25 0.35 -20.96 14.41
N MET A 26 0.89 -19.76 14.68
CA MET A 26 1.81 -19.10 13.75
C MET A 26 3.07 -19.95 13.51
N LYS A 27 3.65 -20.52 14.55
CA LYS A 27 4.81 -21.43 14.45
C LYS A 27 4.51 -22.64 13.57
N SER A 28 3.32 -23.26 13.72
CA SER A 28 2.96 -24.41 12.89
C SER A 28 2.86 -24.08 11.41
N PHE A 29 2.37 -22.88 11.04
CA PHE A 29 2.39 -22.42 9.65
C PHE A 29 3.81 -22.09 9.16
N ILE A 30 4.64 -21.49 10.01
CA ILE A 30 6.04 -21.21 9.64
C ILE A 30 6.81 -22.51 9.37
N GLN A 31 6.49 -23.62 10.03
CA GLN A 31 7.12 -24.92 9.77
C GLN A 31 6.85 -25.46 8.37
N GLU A 32 5.77 -25.02 7.69
CA GLU A 32 5.49 -25.38 6.30
C GLU A 32 6.54 -24.80 5.33
N ILE A 33 7.24 -23.72 5.73
CA ILE A 33 8.28 -23.06 4.95
C ILE A 33 9.61 -23.83 5.14
N PRO A 34 10.35 -24.20 4.08
CA PRO A 34 11.67 -24.80 4.22
C PRO A 34 12.67 -23.84 4.92
N ASN A 35 13.64 -24.38 5.66
CA ASN A 35 14.72 -23.55 6.20
C ASN A 35 15.53 -22.95 5.05
N GLY A 36 15.87 -21.65 5.12
CA GLY A 36 16.57 -20.97 4.06
C GLY A 36 16.54 -19.45 4.20
N ILE A 37 17.04 -18.77 3.20
CA ILE A 37 17.01 -17.31 3.07
C ILE A 37 16.22 -16.99 1.80
N TYR A 38 15.24 -16.10 1.93
CA TYR A 38 14.36 -15.65 0.86
C TYR A 38 14.55 -14.16 0.67
N GLU A 39 15.02 -13.75 -0.50
CA GLU A 39 15.36 -12.37 -0.79
C GLU A 39 14.39 -11.75 -1.78
N SER A 40 14.15 -10.45 -1.63
CA SER A 40 13.33 -9.66 -2.55
C SER A 40 13.73 -8.20 -2.55
N SER A 41 13.28 -7.48 -3.57
CA SER A 41 13.32 -6.02 -3.63
C SER A 41 11.98 -5.48 -4.08
N ALA A 42 11.55 -4.40 -3.43
CA ALA A 42 10.43 -3.58 -3.84
C ALA A 42 10.87 -2.11 -3.94
N TRP A 43 10.17 -1.33 -4.76
CA TRP A 43 10.63 0.01 -5.12
C TRP A 43 9.55 1.05 -4.85
N ILE A 44 9.97 2.21 -4.37
CA ILE A 44 9.20 3.44 -4.34
C ILE A 44 9.74 4.35 -5.44
N ASP A 45 8.87 4.95 -6.24
CA ASP A 45 9.24 5.73 -7.43
C ASP A 45 10.21 6.87 -7.13
N SER A 46 9.97 7.57 -6.03
CA SER A 46 10.80 8.67 -5.51
C SER A 46 10.32 9.08 -4.12
N ASP A 47 11.07 9.97 -3.46
CA ASP A 47 10.64 10.53 -2.17
C ASP A 47 9.74 11.79 -2.31
N GLY A 48 9.42 12.21 -3.54
CA GLY A 48 8.63 13.42 -3.83
C GLY A 48 9.44 14.72 -3.80
N VAL A 49 10.75 14.67 -3.48
CA VAL A 49 11.69 15.81 -3.47
C VAL A 49 12.88 15.54 -4.40
N ILE A 50 13.42 14.32 -4.33
CA ILE A 50 14.47 13.84 -5.20
C ILE A 50 13.87 12.78 -6.11
N ASN A 51 13.98 12.97 -7.44
CA ASN A 51 13.41 12.04 -8.41
C ASN A 51 14.32 10.83 -8.65
N GLU A 52 14.62 10.10 -7.58
CA GLU A 52 15.37 8.85 -7.58
C GLU A 52 14.57 7.79 -6.84
N PRO A 53 14.55 6.53 -7.33
CA PRO A 53 13.82 5.47 -6.66
C PRO A 53 14.47 5.08 -5.33
N LEU A 54 13.63 4.68 -4.38
CA LEU A 54 14.06 4.13 -3.10
C LEU A 54 13.84 2.61 -3.12
N GLU A 55 14.89 1.87 -2.81
CA GLU A 55 14.84 0.41 -2.73
C GLU A 55 14.51 -0.05 -1.31
N ILE A 56 13.53 -0.94 -1.20
CA ILE A 56 13.28 -1.79 -0.04
C ILE A 56 13.90 -3.14 -0.35
N LYS A 57 15.04 -3.43 0.27
CA LYS A 57 15.70 -4.72 0.14
C LYS A 57 15.41 -5.58 1.36
N LEU A 58 14.89 -6.77 1.14
CA LEU A 58 14.47 -7.68 2.21
C LEU A 58 15.19 -9.03 2.08
N ALA A 59 15.71 -9.53 3.20
CA ALA A 59 16.10 -10.91 3.35
C ALA A 59 15.32 -11.54 4.51
N ILE A 60 14.57 -12.60 4.25
CA ILE A 60 13.84 -13.37 5.26
C ILE A 60 14.63 -14.63 5.55
N THR A 61 15.18 -14.74 6.76
CA THR A 61 15.83 -15.97 7.22
C THR A 61 14.83 -16.82 7.98
N LYS A 62 14.51 -17.98 7.43
CA LYS A 62 13.68 -18.98 8.10
C LYS A 62 14.57 -19.99 8.79
N LYS A 63 14.41 -20.15 10.10
CA LYS A 63 15.07 -21.15 10.91
C LYS A 63 14.08 -21.77 11.90
N ASP A 64 13.90 -23.06 11.80
CA ASP A 64 12.99 -23.85 12.65
C ASP A 64 11.55 -23.30 12.66
N GLU A 65 11.13 -22.64 13.72
CA GLU A 65 9.79 -22.08 13.92
C GLU A 65 9.76 -20.54 13.88
N GLU A 66 10.86 -19.89 13.44
CA GLU A 66 10.98 -18.43 13.44
C GLU A 66 11.33 -17.90 12.05
N LEU A 67 10.85 -16.68 11.78
CA LEU A 67 11.22 -15.87 10.61
C LEU A 67 11.92 -14.61 11.11
N GLU A 68 13.11 -14.32 10.59
CA GLU A 68 13.81 -13.07 10.81
C GLU A 68 13.80 -12.24 9.52
N PHE A 69 13.28 -11.02 9.60
CA PHE A 69 13.17 -10.06 8.50
C PHE A 69 14.28 -9.02 8.61
N ASP A 70 15.19 -8.99 7.67
CA ASP A 70 16.31 -8.03 7.60
C ASP A 70 16.14 -7.08 6.41
N PHE A 71 15.94 -5.80 6.71
CA PHE A 71 15.85 -4.71 5.73
C PHE A 71 17.12 -3.85 5.67
N SER A 72 18.22 -4.27 6.25
CA SER A 72 19.45 -3.47 6.38
C SER A 72 20.06 -3.03 5.04
N GLY A 73 19.71 -3.70 3.92
CA GLY A 73 20.16 -3.34 2.57
C GLY A 73 19.34 -2.26 1.89
N SER A 74 18.27 -1.77 2.53
CA SER A 74 17.39 -0.75 1.95
C SER A 74 18.04 0.62 1.83
N SER A 75 17.46 1.50 1.00
CA SER A 75 17.92 2.87 0.79
C SER A 75 18.06 3.68 2.08
N LYS A 76 18.95 4.66 2.07
CA LYS A 76 19.15 5.58 3.20
C LYS A 76 17.92 6.46 3.45
N PRO A 77 17.79 7.08 4.64
CA PRO A 77 16.72 8.02 4.91
C PRO A 77 16.66 9.15 3.87
N CYS A 78 15.49 9.40 3.33
CA CYS A 78 15.24 10.35 2.26
C CYS A 78 14.88 11.76 2.80
N LYS A 79 14.84 12.75 1.90
CA LYS A 79 14.48 14.14 2.22
C LYS A 79 12.97 14.35 2.24
N GLY A 80 12.26 13.67 1.35
CA GLY A 80 10.82 13.76 1.20
C GLY A 80 10.05 12.90 2.22
N PRO A 81 8.72 12.86 2.10
CA PRO A 81 7.85 12.25 3.12
C PRO A 81 7.81 10.71 3.11
N MET A 82 8.58 10.05 2.24
CA MET A 82 8.59 8.59 2.07
C MET A 82 9.50 7.86 3.08
N ASN A 83 9.76 8.43 4.24
CA ASN A 83 10.39 7.68 5.33
C ASN A 83 9.35 6.94 6.16
N SER A 84 9.75 5.81 6.74
CA SER A 84 8.94 5.03 7.68
C SER A 84 9.56 5.04 9.08
N VAL A 85 8.73 5.11 10.10
CA VAL A 85 9.15 4.87 11.48
C VAL A 85 9.16 3.36 11.75
N LEU A 86 10.00 2.91 12.68
CA LEU A 86 10.13 1.50 13.01
C LEU A 86 8.79 0.80 13.30
N ALA A 87 7.89 1.49 14.00
CA ALA A 87 6.57 0.94 14.33
C ALA A 87 5.75 0.59 13.08
N THR A 88 5.76 1.45 12.05
CA THR A 88 5.07 1.19 10.78
C THR A 88 5.75 0.06 10.02
N THR A 89 7.09 0.02 9.99
CA THR A 89 7.84 -1.08 9.37
C THR A 89 7.49 -2.44 9.99
N LEU A 90 7.46 -2.52 11.32
CA LEU A 90 7.02 -3.73 12.05
C LEU A 90 5.57 -4.09 11.70
N SER A 91 4.66 -3.12 11.74
CA SER A 91 3.24 -3.34 11.45
C SER A 91 3.01 -3.83 10.01
N SER A 92 3.81 -3.37 9.06
CA SER A 92 3.73 -3.77 7.65
C SER A 92 4.14 -5.25 7.46
N VAL A 93 5.19 -5.70 8.15
CA VAL A 93 5.57 -7.12 8.18
C VAL A 93 4.45 -7.96 8.80
N TYR A 94 3.91 -7.53 9.93
CA TYR A 94 2.82 -8.24 10.59
C TYR A 94 1.56 -8.30 9.74
N LEU A 95 1.25 -7.21 9.02
CA LEU A 95 0.15 -7.15 8.07
C LEU A 95 0.35 -8.17 6.93
N ALA A 96 1.52 -8.20 6.30
CA ALA A 96 1.83 -9.15 5.24
C ALA A 96 1.68 -10.60 5.72
N MET A 97 2.23 -10.93 6.88
CA MET A 97 2.09 -12.27 7.44
C MET A 97 0.64 -12.63 7.80
N ARG A 98 -0.18 -11.64 8.12
CA ARG A 98 -1.63 -11.82 8.33
C ARG A 98 -2.40 -12.05 7.03
N HIS A 99 -1.95 -11.50 5.92
CA HIS A 99 -2.50 -11.85 4.60
C HIS A 99 -2.16 -13.29 4.22
N ILE A 100 -0.93 -13.74 4.53
CA ILE A 100 -0.45 -15.09 4.20
C ILE A 100 -1.10 -16.16 5.10
N PHE A 101 -1.27 -15.86 6.39
CA PHE A 101 -1.85 -16.77 7.39
C PHE A 101 -3.06 -16.15 8.09
N PRO A 102 -4.19 -15.97 7.36
CA PRO A 102 -5.39 -15.31 7.90
C PRO A 102 -6.06 -16.09 9.03
N GLU A 103 -5.79 -17.38 9.18
CA GLU A 103 -6.37 -18.26 10.19
C GLU A 103 -5.85 -17.99 11.60
N VAL A 104 -4.64 -17.42 11.73
CA VAL A 104 -4.05 -17.14 13.05
C VAL A 104 -4.81 -16.02 13.75
N PRO A 105 -5.23 -16.16 15.03
CA PRO A 105 -5.92 -15.09 15.76
C PRO A 105 -5.09 -13.82 15.88
N ILE A 106 -5.74 -12.66 15.73
CA ILE A 106 -5.09 -11.34 15.82
C ILE A 106 -4.83 -10.98 17.27
N ASN A 107 -3.65 -11.29 17.76
CA ASN A 107 -3.16 -10.83 19.06
C ASN A 107 -1.63 -10.83 19.08
N GLY A 108 -1.03 -10.26 20.14
CA GLY A 108 0.43 -10.15 20.24
C GLY A 108 1.18 -11.49 20.30
N GLY A 109 0.50 -12.61 20.48
CA GLY A 109 1.10 -13.95 20.40
C GLY A 109 1.49 -14.34 18.98
N ALA A 110 0.64 -14.01 18.00
CA ALA A 110 0.87 -14.32 16.58
C ALA A 110 2.20 -13.77 16.05
N PHE A 111 2.70 -12.68 16.63
CA PHE A 111 3.90 -11.98 16.16
C PHE A 111 5.18 -12.37 16.89
N ILE A 112 5.10 -13.23 17.93
CA ILE A 112 6.28 -13.66 18.70
C ILE A 112 7.33 -14.36 17.83
N PRO A 113 6.98 -15.27 16.90
CA PRO A 113 7.94 -15.94 16.05
C PRO A 113 8.43 -15.08 14.85
N LEU A 114 7.89 -13.89 14.68
CA LEU A 114 8.27 -12.95 13.62
C LEU A 114 9.26 -11.93 14.18
N LYS A 115 10.54 -12.06 13.85
CA LYS A 115 11.62 -11.18 14.32
C LYS A 115 11.95 -10.18 13.22
N VAL A 116 11.88 -8.90 13.51
CA VAL A 116 12.31 -7.87 12.56
C VAL A 116 13.61 -7.27 13.09
N LYS A 117 14.69 -7.45 12.34
CA LYS A 117 15.97 -6.82 12.62
C LYS A 117 15.85 -5.32 12.34
N ARG A 118 16.19 -4.51 13.32
CA ARG A 118 16.08 -3.06 13.18
C ARG A 118 16.93 -2.54 12.02
N PRO A 119 16.36 -1.91 10.99
CA PRO A 119 17.06 -1.47 9.79
C PRO A 119 17.72 -0.10 9.99
N PHE A 120 18.75 -0.02 10.84
CA PHE A 120 19.46 1.22 11.15
C PHE A 120 19.94 1.95 9.91
N ASN A 121 19.82 3.29 9.94
CA ASN A 121 20.29 4.18 8.88
C ASN A 121 19.64 3.92 7.50
N THR A 122 18.42 3.37 7.50
CA THR A 122 17.58 3.26 6.31
C THR A 122 16.35 4.16 6.43
N PHE A 123 15.67 4.41 5.32
CA PHE A 123 14.40 5.16 5.34
C PHE A 123 13.25 4.39 6.03
N LEU A 124 13.47 3.13 6.40
CA LEU A 124 12.51 2.26 7.11
C LEU A 124 12.64 2.34 8.66
N ASP A 125 13.62 3.09 9.17
CA ASP A 125 13.81 3.40 10.59
C ASP A 125 14.21 4.87 10.75
N ALA A 126 13.39 5.75 10.21
CA ALA A 126 13.66 7.19 10.25
C ALA A 126 13.36 7.80 11.63
N HIS A 127 14.19 8.75 12.00
CA HIS A 127 14.09 9.49 13.25
C HIS A 127 13.80 10.96 12.99
N TYR A 128 13.25 11.64 14.03
CA TYR A 128 13.07 13.09 14.01
C TYR A 128 14.36 13.82 13.61
N PRO A 129 14.30 14.86 12.75
CA PRO A 129 13.12 15.56 12.23
C PRO A 129 12.66 15.11 10.81
N ARG A 130 12.90 13.89 10.40
CA ARG A 130 12.57 13.46 9.02
C ARG A 130 11.06 13.39 8.79
N PRO A 131 10.57 13.82 7.60
CA PRO A 131 9.15 13.76 7.26
C PRO A 131 8.72 12.31 6.98
N VAL A 132 7.54 11.94 7.50
CA VAL A 132 7.02 10.56 7.48
C VAL A 132 5.55 10.47 7.05
N SER A 133 5.00 11.49 6.41
CA SER A 133 3.56 11.50 6.06
C SER A 133 3.15 10.41 5.08
N GLY A 134 4.04 9.96 4.21
CA GLY A 134 3.80 8.85 3.26
C GLY A 134 4.01 7.45 3.85
N CYS A 135 4.44 7.32 5.13
CA CYS A 135 4.85 6.03 5.67
C CYS A 135 3.70 5.01 5.73
N ALA A 136 2.52 5.43 6.18
CA ALA A 136 1.39 4.52 6.37
C ALA A 136 0.64 4.23 5.06
N ALA A 137 0.54 5.21 4.17
CA ALA A 137 -0.25 5.10 2.95
C ALA A 137 0.50 4.42 1.80
N GLU A 138 1.80 4.64 1.69
CA GLU A 138 2.61 4.18 0.56
C GLU A 138 3.71 3.19 0.99
N VAL A 139 4.62 3.62 1.89
CA VAL A 139 5.78 2.79 2.27
C VAL A 139 5.38 1.46 2.91
N SER A 140 4.34 1.46 3.76
CA SER A 140 3.85 0.25 4.42
C SER A 140 3.42 -0.81 3.42
N GLN A 141 2.77 -0.42 2.32
CA GLN A 141 2.31 -1.33 1.28
C GLN A 141 3.48 -1.91 0.49
N ARG A 142 4.54 -1.12 0.24
CA ARG A 142 5.77 -1.61 -0.41
C ARG A 142 6.54 -2.60 0.45
N ILE A 143 6.55 -2.40 1.79
CA ILE A 143 7.14 -3.36 2.72
C ILE A 143 6.37 -4.70 2.68
N ALA A 144 5.04 -4.65 2.68
CA ALA A 144 4.21 -5.85 2.58
C ALA A 144 4.41 -6.58 1.24
N GLU A 145 4.51 -5.84 0.14
CA GLU A 145 4.82 -6.38 -1.19
C GLU A 145 6.17 -7.10 -1.21
N ALA A 146 7.22 -6.51 -0.62
CA ALA A 146 8.51 -7.18 -0.52
C ALA A 146 8.40 -8.55 0.19
N VAL A 147 7.56 -8.64 1.23
CA VAL A 147 7.30 -9.92 1.92
C VAL A 147 6.58 -10.91 0.99
N PHE A 148 5.59 -10.45 0.23
CA PHE A 148 4.88 -11.31 -0.72
C PHE A 148 5.82 -11.84 -1.80
N ILE A 149 6.60 -10.97 -2.43
CA ILE A 149 7.59 -11.35 -3.46
C ILE A 149 8.59 -12.38 -2.92
N ALA A 150 9.09 -12.20 -1.68
CA ALA A 150 10.05 -13.12 -1.08
C ALA A 150 9.47 -14.52 -0.82
N LEU A 151 8.17 -14.65 -0.55
CA LEU A 151 7.56 -15.89 -0.10
C LEU A 151 6.67 -16.58 -1.14
N VAL A 152 6.35 -15.95 -2.27
CA VAL A 152 5.40 -16.50 -3.24
C VAL A 152 5.83 -17.84 -3.83
N GLU A 153 7.13 -18.03 -4.08
CA GLU A 153 7.64 -19.29 -4.66
C GLU A 153 7.56 -20.48 -3.69
N VAL A 154 7.66 -20.22 -2.39
CA VAL A 154 7.63 -21.27 -1.36
C VAL A 154 6.26 -21.46 -0.74
N LEU A 155 5.37 -20.50 -0.89
CA LEU A 155 3.99 -20.55 -0.44
C LEU A 155 3.01 -20.18 -1.57
N PRO A 156 3.08 -20.86 -2.74
CA PRO A 156 2.33 -20.44 -3.93
C PRO A 156 0.81 -20.48 -3.75
N SER A 157 0.28 -21.32 -2.87
CA SER A 157 -1.17 -21.39 -2.58
C SER A 157 -1.64 -20.33 -1.55
N ARG A 158 -0.73 -19.59 -0.92
CA ARG A 158 -1.07 -18.63 0.15
C ARG A 158 -0.71 -17.20 -0.19
N VAL A 159 0.22 -16.99 -1.10
CA VAL A 159 0.73 -15.67 -1.47
C VAL A 159 0.23 -15.28 -2.85
N THR A 160 -0.23 -14.05 -2.98
CA THR A 160 -0.67 -13.46 -4.24
C THR A 160 0.49 -12.81 -5.00
N ALA A 161 0.33 -12.55 -6.27
CA ALA A 161 1.14 -11.57 -6.97
C ALA A 161 1.02 -10.18 -6.32
N ALA A 162 1.89 -9.25 -6.67
CA ALA A 162 1.90 -7.93 -6.04
C ALA A 162 0.58 -7.18 -6.31
N PRO A 163 -0.03 -6.59 -5.27
CA PRO A 163 -1.19 -5.71 -5.44
C PRO A 163 -0.76 -4.32 -5.91
N ALA A 164 -1.70 -3.49 -6.34
CA ALA A 164 -1.47 -2.09 -6.72
C ALA A 164 -0.73 -1.25 -5.67
N GLY A 165 -0.88 -1.61 -4.40
CA GLY A 165 -0.07 -1.14 -3.27
C GLY A 165 0.15 0.36 -3.15
N THR A 166 -0.78 1.16 -3.61
CA THR A 166 -0.87 2.60 -3.38
C THR A 166 -2.28 2.94 -2.91
N SER A 167 -2.39 3.95 -2.05
CA SER A 167 -3.70 4.42 -1.59
C SER A 167 -4.33 5.41 -2.55
N GLY A 168 -3.65 5.79 -3.62
CA GLY A 168 -4.17 6.70 -4.64
C GLY A 168 -4.60 8.05 -4.06
N ASN A 169 -3.77 8.62 -3.17
CA ASN A 169 -4.08 9.85 -2.46
C ASN A 169 -4.09 11.05 -3.42
N PHE A 170 -5.26 11.66 -3.59
CA PHE A 170 -5.48 12.90 -4.30
C PHE A 170 -6.17 13.90 -3.37
N ALA A 171 -5.54 15.03 -3.13
CA ALA A 171 -6.10 16.15 -2.39
C ALA A 171 -6.30 17.34 -3.33
N LEU A 172 -7.45 18.00 -3.19
CA LEU A 172 -7.80 19.23 -3.91
C LEU A 172 -8.37 20.22 -2.90
N GLY A 173 -7.75 21.37 -2.75
CA GLY A 173 -8.24 22.45 -1.91
C GLY A 173 -8.42 23.72 -2.71
N GLY A 174 -9.30 24.60 -2.26
CA GLY A 174 -9.56 25.87 -2.92
C GLY A 174 -10.73 26.63 -2.34
N PHE A 175 -11.22 27.60 -3.09
CA PHE A 175 -12.39 28.38 -2.73
C PHE A 175 -13.53 28.04 -3.69
N ASN A 176 -14.71 27.75 -3.14
CA ASN A 176 -15.92 27.50 -3.92
C ASN A 176 -16.75 28.77 -3.97
N GLU A 177 -16.83 29.41 -5.13
CA GLU A 177 -17.54 30.66 -5.36
C GLU A 177 -19.06 30.51 -5.17
N ASP A 178 -19.63 29.33 -5.47
CA ASP A 178 -21.07 29.09 -5.37
C ASP A 178 -21.53 29.02 -3.91
N THR A 179 -20.69 28.46 -3.03
CA THR A 179 -20.99 28.36 -1.59
C THR A 179 -20.32 29.45 -0.77
N ASN A 180 -19.47 30.28 -1.39
CA ASN A 180 -18.66 31.32 -0.77
C ASN A 180 -17.85 30.81 0.43
N SER A 181 -17.18 29.66 0.26
CA SER A 181 -16.43 29.01 1.32
C SER A 181 -15.21 28.25 0.79
N ASP A 182 -14.20 28.11 1.65
CA ASP A 182 -13.07 27.21 1.39
C ASP A 182 -13.54 25.75 1.41
N PHE A 183 -12.89 24.92 0.61
CA PHE A 183 -13.10 23.48 0.62
C PHE A 183 -11.79 22.71 0.62
N VAL A 184 -11.83 21.49 1.14
CA VAL A 184 -10.79 20.48 0.98
C VAL A 184 -11.46 19.16 0.61
N MET A 185 -11.18 18.70 -0.60
CA MET A 185 -11.56 17.37 -1.09
C MET A 185 -10.36 16.44 -0.90
N TYR A 186 -10.63 15.26 -0.37
CA TYR A 186 -9.63 14.20 -0.27
C TYR A 186 -10.21 12.90 -0.83
N GLN A 187 -9.54 12.34 -1.81
CA GLN A 187 -9.95 11.10 -2.47
C GLN A 187 -8.87 10.04 -2.32
N LEU A 188 -9.28 8.86 -1.88
CA LEU A 188 -8.51 7.63 -1.99
C LEU A 188 -9.00 6.88 -3.22
N SER A 189 -8.07 6.39 -4.03
CA SER A 189 -8.38 5.62 -5.23
C SER A 189 -7.90 4.20 -5.08
N GLY A 190 -8.75 3.23 -5.39
CA GLY A 190 -8.39 1.82 -5.39
C GLY A 190 -7.47 1.47 -6.56
N GLY A 191 -6.89 0.28 -6.46
CA GLY A 191 -6.13 -0.36 -7.52
C GLY A 191 -6.44 -1.84 -7.60
N GLY A 192 -5.77 -2.58 -8.46
CA GLY A 192 -5.97 -4.01 -8.60
C GLY A 192 -5.29 -4.81 -7.48
N TYR A 193 -5.93 -5.89 -7.01
CA TYR A 193 -5.25 -6.92 -6.24
C TYR A 193 -4.43 -7.82 -7.16
N GLY A 194 -3.35 -8.42 -6.66
CA GLY A 194 -2.63 -9.45 -7.39
C GLY A 194 -3.49 -10.70 -7.61
N GLY A 195 -3.28 -11.40 -8.72
CA GLY A 195 -3.80 -12.76 -8.92
C GLY A 195 -3.19 -13.73 -7.92
N ASN A 196 -3.84 -14.88 -7.70
CA ASN A 196 -3.32 -15.94 -6.84
C ASN A 196 -3.48 -17.31 -7.52
N SER A 197 -3.16 -18.41 -6.83
CA SER A 197 -3.24 -19.76 -7.41
C SER A 197 -4.62 -20.15 -7.93
N ASP A 198 -5.69 -19.57 -7.38
CA ASP A 198 -7.08 -20.03 -7.59
C ASP A 198 -7.97 -19.00 -8.27
N HIS A 199 -7.67 -17.71 -8.15
CA HIS A 199 -8.56 -16.64 -8.57
C HIS A 199 -7.82 -15.47 -9.21
N ASP A 200 -8.50 -14.77 -10.11
CA ASP A 200 -8.13 -13.47 -10.58
C ASP A 200 -8.08 -12.45 -9.41
N GLY A 201 -7.25 -11.44 -9.53
CA GLY A 201 -7.21 -10.33 -8.60
C GLY A 201 -8.52 -9.52 -8.63
N LEU A 202 -8.96 -9.04 -7.47
CA LEU A 202 -10.10 -8.13 -7.38
C LEU A 202 -9.77 -6.78 -8.00
N ALA A 203 -10.70 -6.22 -8.77
CA ALA A 203 -10.55 -4.89 -9.36
C ALA A 203 -10.91 -3.78 -8.38
N ASN A 204 -10.23 -2.65 -8.47
CA ASN A 204 -10.51 -1.40 -7.74
C ASN A 204 -10.72 -1.59 -6.23
N GLY A 205 -9.80 -2.26 -5.57
CA GLY A 205 -9.81 -2.45 -4.12
C GLY A 205 -8.75 -1.62 -3.41
N CYS A 206 -8.94 -1.36 -2.12
CA CYS A 206 -7.89 -0.81 -1.27
C CYS A 206 -6.97 -1.95 -0.85
N SER A 207 -6.06 -2.31 -1.77
CA SER A 207 -5.18 -3.46 -1.61
C SER A 207 -4.22 -3.27 -0.43
N THR A 208 -3.99 -4.31 0.31
CA THR A 208 -3.02 -4.43 1.40
C THR A 208 -3.48 -3.83 2.74
N ILE A 209 -3.76 -2.52 2.84
CA ILE A 209 -3.87 -1.86 4.16
C ILE A 209 -5.28 -1.45 4.58
N GLY A 210 -6.26 -1.45 3.71
CA GLY A 210 -7.48 -0.79 4.08
C GLY A 210 -8.77 -1.38 3.55
N ILE A 211 -9.86 -0.89 4.12
CA ILE A 211 -11.24 -1.14 3.73
C ILE A 211 -11.91 0.16 3.30
N SER A 212 -11.14 1.10 2.75
CA SER A 212 -11.66 2.38 2.28
C SER A 212 -12.68 2.17 1.16
N LYS A 213 -13.68 3.02 1.16
CA LYS A 213 -14.71 3.05 0.12
C LYS A 213 -14.69 4.42 -0.54
N ALA A 214 -14.68 4.46 -1.87
CA ALA A 214 -14.85 5.70 -2.60
C ALA A 214 -16.29 6.20 -2.43
N PRO A 215 -16.51 7.50 -2.17
CA PRO A 215 -17.84 8.08 -2.22
C PRO A 215 -18.41 7.99 -3.66
N PRO A 216 -19.73 7.93 -3.83
CA PRO A 216 -20.35 8.08 -5.15
C PRO A 216 -19.92 9.42 -5.79
N VAL A 217 -19.71 9.42 -7.09
CA VAL A 217 -19.26 10.63 -7.83
C VAL A 217 -20.26 11.77 -7.70
N GLU A 218 -21.56 11.48 -7.66
CA GLU A 218 -22.64 12.45 -7.49
C GLU A 218 -22.54 13.20 -6.15
N ILE A 219 -22.12 12.51 -5.10
CA ILE A 219 -21.90 13.12 -3.77
C ILE A 219 -20.64 14.00 -3.80
N MET A 220 -19.62 13.61 -4.54
CA MET A 220 -18.41 14.41 -4.69
C MET A 220 -18.70 15.70 -5.45
N GLU A 221 -19.44 15.63 -6.56
CA GLU A 221 -19.86 16.77 -7.36
C GLU A 221 -20.80 17.73 -6.63
N GLN A 222 -21.67 17.19 -5.73
CA GLN A 222 -22.52 18.04 -4.89
C GLN A 222 -21.75 18.79 -3.79
N LYS A 223 -20.64 18.24 -3.33
CA LYS A 223 -19.89 18.81 -2.20
C LYS A 223 -18.74 19.69 -2.63
N PHE A 224 -18.18 19.45 -3.79
CA PHE A 224 -16.94 20.05 -4.26
C PHE A 224 -17.12 20.60 -5.68
N PRO A 225 -16.47 21.71 -6.05
CA PRO A 225 -16.56 22.29 -7.38
C PRO A 225 -15.77 21.47 -8.41
N VAL A 226 -16.20 20.26 -8.67
CA VAL A 226 -15.61 19.30 -9.64
C VAL A 226 -16.70 18.64 -10.47
N LEU A 227 -16.34 18.20 -11.68
CA LEU A 227 -17.18 17.40 -12.57
C LEU A 227 -16.41 16.16 -13.03
N TYR A 228 -16.95 14.96 -12.81
CA TYR A 228 -16.36 13.74 -13.29
C TYR A 228 -16.81 13.43 -14.72
N HIS A 229 -15.89 13.54 -15.67
CA HIS A 229 -16.14 13.14 -17.07
C HIS A 229 -16.10 11.63 -17.26
N HIS A 230 -15.32 10.95 -16.40
CA HIS A 230 -15.08 9.53 -16.50
C HIS A 230 -14.76 8.96 -15.12
N TYR A 231 -15.34 7.82 -14.79
CA TYR A 231 -15.05 7.05 -13.59
C TYR A 231 -15.36 5.58 -13.85
N ALA A 232 -14.35 4.81 -14.19
CA ALA A 232 -14.49 3.41 -14.60
C ALA A 232 -13.29 2.57 -14.17
N LEU A 233 -13.35 1.26 -14.40
CA LEU A 233 -12.18 0.43 -14.25
C LEU A 233 -11.14 0.77 -15.31
N HIS A 234 -9.85 0.76 -14.93
CA HIS A 234 -8.73 0.85 -15.85
C HIS A 234 -8.59 -0.50 -16.58
N ASP A 235 -9.33 -0.64 -17.67
CA ASP A 235 -9.39 -1.88 -18.44
C ASP A 235 -8.02 -2.27 -18.98
N GLY A 236 -7.71 -3.56 -18.90
CA GLY A 236 -6.41 -4.10 -19.32
C GLY A 236 -5.25 -3.83 -18.36
N SER A 237 -5.44 -3.12 -17.25
CA SER A 237 -4.34 -2.78 -16.33
C SER A 237 -3.84 -3.94 -15.47
N GLY A 238 -4.62 -5.00 -15.29
CA GLY A 238 -4.19 -6.20 -14.57
C GLY A 238 -3.18 -7.01 -15.35
N GLY A 239 -2.08 -7.40 -14.71
CA GLY A 239 -1.06 -8.25 -15.31
C GLY A 239 -1.65 -9.58 -15.83
N ALA A 240 -1.25 -9.99 -17.01
CA ALA A 240 -1.70 -11.25 -17.59
C ALA A 240 -1.06 -12.45 -16.88
N GLY A 241 -1.77 -13.57 -16.84
CA GLY A 241 -1.34 -14.82 -16.23
C GLY A 241 -2.45 -15.86 -16.35
N LYS A 242 -2.24 -17.05 -15.82
CA LYS A 242 -3.31 -18.03 -15.68
C LYS A 242 -4.47 -17.44 -14.86
N GLN A 243 -4.14 -16.69 -13.82
CA GLN A 243 -5.03 -15.83 -13.05
C GLN A 243 -4.57 -14.39 -13.25
N ARG A 244 -5.45 -13.57 -13.79
CA ARG A 244 -5.18 -12.17 -14.11
C ARG A 244 -5.10 -11.33 -12.83
N GLY A 245 -4.24 -10.30 -12.83
CA GLY A 245 -4.31 -9.23 -11.84
C GLY A 245 -5.63 -8.46 -11.94
N GLY A 246 -6.08 -7.90 -10.81
CA GLY A 246 -7.25 -7.02 -10.76
C GLY A 246 -7.01 -5.73 -11.53
N PHE A 247 -8.06 -5.11 -12.05
CA PHE A 247 -7.97 -3.81 -12.71
C PHE A 247 -7.89 -2.66 -11.69
N GLY A 248 -7.14 -1.63 -12.02
CA GLY A 248 -7.14 -0.36 -11.36
C GLY A 248 -8.39 0.46 -11.67
N LEU A 249 -8.32 1.75 -11.33
CA LEU A 249 -9.34 2.74 -11.57
C LEU A 249 -8.85 3.73 -12.63
N ASP A 250 -9.73 4.15 -13.53
CA ASP A 250 -9.53 5.21 -14.51
C ASP A 250 -10.57 6.30 -14.27
N TYR A 251 -10.13 7.51 -13.86
CA TYR A 251 -11.04 8.62 -13.67
C TYR A 251 -10.47 9.95 -14.17
N LYS A 252 -11.34 10.76 -14.70
CA LYS A 252 -11.03 12.12 -15.14
C LYS A 252 -12.03 13.10 -14.56
N LEU A 253 -11.53 14.12 -13.88
CA LEU A 253 -12.35 15.21 -13.35
C LEU A 253 -11.90 16.57 -13.88
N GLU A 254 -12.84 17.49 -13.98
CA GLU A 254 -12.65 18.90 -14.33
C GLU A 254 -12.84 19.76 -13.08
N ILE A 255 -12.06 20.82 -12.98
CA ILE A 255 -12.16 21.83 -11.92
C ILE A 255 -13.18 22.88 -12.34
N LEU A 256 -14.11 23.20 -11.44
CA LEU A 256 -15.20 24.15 -11.68
C LEU A 256 -15.01 25.49 -10.97
N CYS A 257 -14.01 25.66 -10.09
CA CYS A 257 -13.69 26.90 -9.39
C CYS A 257 -12.47 27.61 -9.99
N GLU A 258 -12.34 28.92 -9.75
CA GLU A 258 -11.27 29.73 -10.33
C GLU A 258 -9.90 29.51 -9.68
N ASN A 259 -9.89 29.09 -8.41
CA ASN A 259 -8.65 28.88 -7.66
C ASN A 259 -8.70 27.56 -6.89
N ALA A 260 -7.92 26.59 -7.34
CA ALA A 260 -7.73 25.31 -6.67
C ALA A 260 -6.26 24.92 -6.67
N GLN A 261 -5.90 24.09 -5.69
CA GLN A 261 -4.56 23.53 -5.54
C GLN A 261 -4.69 22.01 -5.36
N ALA A 262 -3.99 21.28 -6.21
CA ALA A 262 -3.95 19.82 -6.17
C ALA A 262 -2.64 19.30 -5.61
N SER A 263 -2.72 18.13 -4.95
CA SER A 263 -1.56 17.38 -4.49
C SER A 263 -1.80 15.89 -4.67
N PHE A 264 -0.76 15.17 -5.09
CA PHE A 264 -0.78 13.72 -5.28
C PHE A 264 0.28 13.05 -4.43
N VAL A 265 -0.09 11.95 -3.78
CA VAL A 265 0.83 11.04 -3.09
C VAL A 265 0.40 9.62 -3.43
N MET A 266 0.93 9.11 -4.52
CA MET A 266 0.68 7.77 -5.04
C MET A 266 2.01 7.10 -5.37
N ASP A 267 1.99 5.85 -5.74
CA ASP A 267 3.19 5.11 -6.15
C ASP A 267 2.92 4.20 -7.35
N HIS A 268 3.91 3.40 -7.76
CA HIS A 268 3.87 2.57 -8.96
C HIS A 268 3.75 3.32 -10.29
N GLY A 269 4.20 4.56 -10.34
CA GLY A 269 4.28 5.27 -11.61
C GLY A 269 5.51 4.89 -12.46
N ARG A 270 6.53 4.29 -11.85
CA ARG A 270 7.77 3.87 -12.52
C ARG A 270 7.81 2.36 -12.79
N TYR A 271 7.39 1.58 -11.81
CA TYR A 271 7.39 0.12 -11.86
C TYR A 271 5.99 -0.37 -11.54
N GLY A 272 5.42 -1.20 -12.41
CA GLY A 272 4.13 -1.84 -12.16
C GLY A 272 4.20 -2.86 -11.01
N PRO A 273 3.05 -3.24 -10.43
CA PRO A 273 3.00 -4.34 -9.47
C PRO A 273 3.46 -5.65 -10.09
N GLN A 274 4.42 -6.32 -9.45
CA GLN A 274 5.06 -7.50 -10.01
C GLN A 274 4.11 -8.70 -10.14
N GLY A 275 4.17 -9.38 -11.29
CA GLY A 275 3.57 -10.69 -11.48
C GLY A 275 4.29 -11.77 -10.66
N ALA A 276 3.65 -12.92 -10.50
CA ALA A 276 4.20 -14.05 -9.77
C ALA A 276 4.01 -15.36 -10.52
N MET A 277 4.88 -16.34 -10.27
CA MET A 277 4.81 -17.70 -10.82
C MET A 277 4.73 -17.77 -12.35
N GLY A 278 5.28 -16.79 -13.06
CA GLY A 278 5.24 -16.68 -14.53
C GLY A 278 4.21 -15.67 -15.05
N GLY A 279 3.36 -15.10 -14.19
CA GLY A 279 2.45 -14.02 -14.56
C GLY A 279 3.20 -12.71 -14.84
N LEU A 280 2.58 -11.82 -15.61
CA LEU A 280 3.15 -10.52 -15.99
C LEU A 280 2.81 -9.45 -14.96
N ASP A 281 3.61 -8.36 -14.98
CA ASP A 281 3.37 -7.19 -14.14
C ASP A 281 2.07 -6.47 -14.52
N GLY A 282 1.45 -5.81 -13.55
CA GLY A 282 0.33 -4.90 -13.78
C GLY A 282 0.80 -3.57 -14.38
N GLU A 283 -0.14 -2.84 -14.99
CA GLU A 283 0.11 -1.49 -15.52
C GLU A 283 0.44 -0.50 -14.41
N VAL A 284 1.22 0.52 -14.76
CA VAL A 284 1.67 1.55 -13.85
C VAL A 284 0.58 2.56 -13.48
N ASN A 285 0.79 3.30 -12.41
CA ASN A 285 0.01 4.47 -12.05
C ASN A 285 0.35 5.64 -12.97
N VAL A 286 -0.67 6.33 -13.49
CA VAL A 286 -0.51 7.48 -14.35
C VAL A 286 -1.32 8.66 -13.82
N VAL A 287 -0.69 9.82 -13.68
CA VAL A 287 -1.35 11.10 -13.39
C VAL A 287 -1.04 12.07 -14.51
N ASN A 288 -2.07 12.59 -15.15
CA ASN A 288 -1.95 13.66 -16.14
C ASN A 288 -2.78 14.87 -15.71
N VAL A 289 -2.16 16.03 -15.74
CA VAL A 289 -2.82 17.31 -15.48
C VAL A 289 -2.87 18.10 -16.77
N GLN A 290 -4.08 18.51 -17.16
CA GLN A 290 -4.29 19.36 -18.33
C GLN A 290 -4.66 20.76 -17.86
N GLN A 291 -3.82 21.73 -18.20
CA GLN A 291 -4.01 23.15 -17.93
C GLN A 291 -4.12 23.89 -19.26
N SER A 292 -5.28 24.45 -19.55
CA SER A 292 -5.54 25.13 -20.86
C SER A 292 -5.17 24.21 -22.05
N ASN A 293 -4.09 24.49 -22.73
CA ASN A 293 -3.61 23.72 -23.90
C ASN A 293 -2.39 22.82 -23.61
N LYS A 294 -1.98 22.70 -22.33
CA LYS A 294 -0.81 21.93 -21.92
C LYS A 294 -1.23 20.74 -21.08
N VAL A 295 -0.78 19.56 -21.48
CA VAL A 295 -0.87 18.35 -20.65
C VAL A 295 0.51 18.05 -20.09
N TYR A 296 0.61 17.80 -18.80
CA TYR A 296 1.86 17.36 -18.21
C TYR A 296 1.64 16.23 -17.19
N THR A 297 2.67 15.42 -16.99
CA THR A 297 2.76 14.45 -15.93
C THR A 297 3.63 15.01 -14.80
N PRO A 298 3.27 14.85 -13.52
CA PRO A 298 4.11 15.26 -12.41
C PRO A 298 5.57 14.76 -12.53
N ILE A 299 6.54 15.58 -12.13
CA ILE A 299 7.98 15.24 -12.24
C ILE A 299 8.32 13.95 -11.49
N HIS A 300 7.69 13.73 -10.33
CA HIS A 300 7.80 12.52 -9.55
C HIS A 300 6.75 11.47 -9.94
N LEU A 301 6.29 11.49 -11.18
CA LEU A 301 5.24 10.66 -11.78
C LEU A 301 3.89 10.90 -11.08
N SER A 302 3.64 10.26 -9.96
CA SER A 302 2.38 10.36 -9.21
C SER A 302 2.54 11.01 -7.83
N LYS A 303 3.63 11.76 -7.61
CA LYS A 303 3.88 12.54 -6.38
C LYS A 303 4.23 13.97 -6.75
N GLU A 304 3.35 14.91 -6.43
CA GLU A 304 3.61 16.34 -6.59
C GLU A 304 2.69 17.13 -5.66
N GLN A 305 3.15 18.28 -5.20
CA GLN A 305 2.38 19.19 -4.34
C GLN A 305 2.22 20.55 -5.03
N ASP A 306 1.27 21.32 -4.55
CA ASP A 306 1.09 22.73 -4.89
C ASP A 306 0.78 22.99 -6.38
N ILE A 307 0.13 22.03 -7.05
CA ILE A 307 -0.28 22.18 -8.45
C ILE A 307 -1.45 23.16 -8.51
N GLN A 308 -1.23 24.35 -9.06
CA GLN A 308 -2.27 25.37 -9.22
C GLN A 308 -3.19 24.98 -10.38
N LEU A 309 -4.49 24.98 -10.12
CA LEU A 309 -5.54 24.64 -11.08
C LEU A 309 -6.59 25.76 -11.12
N THR A 310 -7.23 25.90 -12.26
CA THR A 310 -8.31 26.86 -12.48
C THR A 310 -9.46 26.18 -13.20
N LYS A 311 -10.58 26.87 -13.28
CA LYS A 311 -11.79 26.39 -13.97
C LYS A 311 -11.49 25.92 -15.40
N GLY A 312 -11.98 24.71 -15.72
CA GLY A 312 -11.75 24.05 -17.01
C GLY A 312 -10.48 23.21 -17.07
N ASP A 313 -9.56 23.31 -16.10
CA ASP A 313 -8.43 22.39 -16.01
C ASP A 313 -8.91 20.99 -15.63
N THR A 314 -8.23 19.95 -16.10
CA THR A 314 -8.61 18.57 -15.80
C THR A 314 -7.48 17.77 -15.20
N VAL A 315 -7.85 16.83 -14.31
CA VAL A 315 -6.98 15.82 -13.74
C VAL A 315 -7.45 14.45 -14.22
N HIS A 316 -6.54 13.66 -14.78
CA HIS A 316 -6.80 12.31 -15.24
C HIS A 316 -5.85 11.35 -14.50
N VAL A 317 -6.42 10.42 -13.77
CA VAL A 317 -5.69 9.43 -12.97
C VAL A 317 -6.07 8.02 -13.42
N LYS A 318 -5.04 7.22 -13.68
CA LYS A 318 -5.16 5.78 -13.90
C LYS A 318 -4.37 5.07 -12.82
N THR A 319 -5.05 4.37 -11.92
CA THR A 319 -4.37 3.63 -10.86
C THR A 319 -3.84 2.28 -11.35
N PRO A 320 -2.82 1.70 -10.68
CA PRO A 320 -2.21 0.46 -11.14
C PRO A 320 -3.18 -0.72 -11.10
N GLY A 321 -3.00 -1.65 -12.01
CA GLY A 321 -3.54 -3.01 -11.86
C GLY A 321 -2.74 -3.82 -10.85
N GLY A 322 -3.20 -5.02 -10.50
CA GLY A 322 -2.40 -6.01 -9.78
C GLY A 322 -1.55 -6.84 -10.71
N GLY A 323 -0.50 -7.49 -10.20
CA GLY A 323 0.28 -8.47 -10.96
C GLY A 323 -0.51 -9.73 -11.30
N GLY A 324 -0.21 -10.35 -12.43
CA GLY A 324 -0.76 -11.64 -12.84
C GLY A 324 -0.11 -12.81 -12.12
N TYR A 325 -0.73 -13.98 -12.15
CA TYR A 325 -0.25 -15.19 -11.50
C TYR A 325 -0.29 -16.40 -12.44
N GLY A 326 0.83 -17.14 -12.61
CA GLY A 326 0.95 -18.39 -13.37
C GLY A 326 1.07 -18.23 -14.87
#